data_def743eda38d1736cd77b79f5329e193
#
_entry.id   def743eda38d1736cd77b79f5329e193
#
_cell.length_a   1.000
_cell.length_b   1.000
_cell.length_c   1.000
_cell.angle_alpha   90.00
_cell.angle_beta   90.00
_cell.angle_gamma   90.00
#
_symmetry.space_group_name_H-M   'P 1'
#
loop_
_entity.id
_entity.type
_entity.pdbx_description
1 polymer ?
#
loop_
_entity_poly.entity_id
_entity_poly.type
_entity_poly.pdbx_seq_one_letter_code
_entity_poly.pdbx_strand_id
1 'polypeptide(L)'
;EMKSRVSAMVGPLAEQAWLGTFHAIAARMLRRHADLVGLRYDFTILDVDDQIRLIKQLMEVENIDAKRWPARLLGGVIQRWKDRGLTPEKIGAAEAGDLANGQMRELYTAYQARLLALNAVDFGDLLLHMLTVLQSHPDVLAEYHARITHIMVDEYQDTNVAQYLWLRLLTGTERNLCCVGDDDQSIYGWRGAEVGNILKFESDFPGAAIVRLEENYRSTGHILAAASGIIAHNESRLGKTLYTSADAGEKLRVNGYWDGADEARAVSADIEAMHADGQDLSQIAVLVRACLLYTSDAADELSC
;
A
#
# COMPACT_ATOMS: atom_id res chain seq x y z
N GLU A 1 -13.85 3.79 -10.20
CA GLU A 1 -14.84 4.41 -9.31
C GLU A 1 -14.48 5.85 -8.99
N MET A 2 -13.35 6.16 -8.32
CA MET A 2 -12.93 7.52 -7.95
C MET A 2 -12.97 8.49 -9.13
N LYS A 3 -12.37 8.12 -10.28
CA LYS A 3 -12.38 8.96 -11.49
C LYS A 3 -13.80 9.27 -11.97
N SER A 4 -14.68 8.29 -11.97
CA SER A 4 -16.10 8.47 -12.37
C SER A 4 -16.83 9.41 -11.42
N ARG A 5 -16.62 9.29 -10.09
CA ARG A 5 -17.21 10.18 -9.08
C ARG A 5 -16.73 11.62 -9.22
N VAL A 6 -15.42 11.80 -9.38
CA VAL A 6 -14.83 13.14 -9.58
C VAL A 6 -15.34 13.75 -10.88
N SER A 7 -15.40 12.98 -11.98
CA SER A 7 -15.96 13.47 -13.25
C SER A 7 -17.43 13.89 -13.14
N ALA A 8 -18.21 13.18 -12.34
CA ALA A 8 -19.61 13.55 -12.08
C ALA A 8 -19.74 14.87 -11.31
N MET A 9 -18.77 15.19 -10.44
CA MET A 9 -18.78 16.42 -9.62
C MET A 9 -18.26 17.64 -10.35
N VAL A 10 -17.13 17.52 -11.09
CA VAL A 10 -16.41 18.65 -11.67
C VAL A 10 -16.40 18.65 -13.20
N GLY A 11 -17.06 17.67 -13.83
CA GLY A 11 -17.17 17.58 -15.29
C GLY A 11 -15.84 17.29 -15.99
N PRO A 12 -15.65 17.81 -17.22
CA PRO A 12 -14.47 17.51 -18.05
C PRO A 12 -13.12 17.92 -17.42
N LEU A 13 -13.11 18.81 -16.44
CA LEU A 13 -11.90 19.20 -15.72
C LEU A 13 -11.25 18.02 -14.99
N ALA A 14 -12.02 16.99 -14.61
CA ALA A 14 -11.49 15.78 -14.02
C ALA A 14 -10.49 15.04 -14.91
N GLU A 15 -10.58 15.20 -16.23
CA GLU A 15 -9.65 14.55 -17.17
C GLU A 15 -8.24 15.13 -17.12
N GLN A 16 -8.10 16.38 -16.67
CA GLN A 16 -6.82 17.05 -16.50
C GLN A 16 -6.14 16.68 -15.19
N ALA A 17 -6.90 16.21 -14.20
CA ALA A 17 -6.36 15.80 -12.91
C ALA A 17 -5.58 14.47 -13.02
N TRP A 18 -4.50 14.37 -12.27
CA TRP A 18 -3.73 13.15 -12.15
C TRP A 18 -4.33 12.30 -11.03
N LEU A 19 -5.28 11.46 -11.40
CA LEU A 19 -5.96 10.54 -10.50
C LEU A 19 -5.37 9.14 -10.67
N GLY A 20 -4.94 8.53 -9.59
CA GLY A 20 -4.38 7.17 -9.60
C GLY A 20 -3.66 6.82 -8.32
N THR A 21 -3.16 5.59 -8.26
CA THR A 21 -2.29 5.14 -7.16
C THR A 21 -0.92 5.83 -7.26
N PHE A 22 -0.18 5.85 -6.15
CA PHE A 22 1.19 6.35 -6.11
C PHE A 22 2.06 5.78 -7.23
N HIS A 23 2.02 4.44 -7.39
CA HIS A 23 2.80 3.74 -8.42
C HIS A 23 2.38 4.12 -9.85
N ALA A 24 1.09 4.29 -10.12
CA ALA A 24 0.61 4.67 -11.44
C ALA A 24 1.08 6.09 -11.82
N ILE A 25 1.03 7.02 -10.87
CA ILE A 25 1.50 8.38 -11.07
C ILE A 25 3.02 8.41 -11.20
N ALA A 26 3.75 7.69 -10.34
CA ALA A 26 5.21 7.57 -10.40
C ALA A 26 5.66 6.95 -11.74
N ALA A 27 5.01 5.90 -12.22
CA ALA A 27 5.30 5.31 -13.53
C ALA A 27 5.12 6.31 -14.67
N ARG A 28 4.05 7.11 -14.63
CA ARG A 28 3.79 8.16 -15.62
C ARG A 28 4.87 9.24 -15.60
N MET A 29 5.33 9.63 -14.41
CA MET A 29 6.42 10.59 -14.25
C MET A 29 7.75 9.99 -14.73
N LEU A 30 8.06 8.76 -14.28
CA LEU A 30 9.30 8.08 -14.62
C LEU A 30 9.46 7.87 -16.12
N ARG A 31 8.37 7.55 -16.87
CA ARG A 31 8.45 7.40 -18.32
C ARG A 31 8.89 8.68 -19.04
N ARG A 32 8.69 9.86 -18.46
CA ARG A 32 9.12 11.15 -19.03
C ARG A 32 10.59 11.45 -18.74
N HIS A 33 11.14 10.87 -17.69
CA HIS A 33 12.47 11.15 -17.17
C HIS A 33 13.30 9.86 -17.03
N ALA A 34 12.96 8.82 -17.80
CA ALA A 34 13.58 7.51 -17.70
C ALA A 34 15.08 7.55 -17.99
N ASP A 35 15.49 8.40 -18.93
CA ASP A 35 16.89 8.62 -19.33
C ASP A 35 17.76 9.13 -18.17
N LEU A 36 17.21 9.90 -17.23
CA LEU A 36 17.93 10.42 -16.08
C LEU A 36 18.35 9.33 -15.07
N VAL A 37 17.76 8.15 -15.17
CA VAL A 37 18.11 6.96 -14.36
C VAL A 37 18.63 5.81 -15.23
N GLY A 38 19.01 6.10 -16.48
CA GLY A 38 19.59 5.11 -17.40
C GLY A 38 18.59 4.14 -18.04
N LEU A 39 17.29 4.41 -17.92
CA LEU A 39 16.21 3.63 -18.54
C LEU A 39 15.75 4.27 -19.85
N ARG A 40 15.13 3.46 -20.72
CA ARG A 40 14.35 3.99 -21.82
C ARG A 40 12.90 4.19 -21.40
N TYR A 41 12.18 5.10 -22.08
CA TYR A 41 10.78 5.42 -21.78
C TYR A 41 9.82 4.22 -21.87
N ASP A 42 10.20 3.19 -22.65
CA ASP A 42 9.45 1.96 -22.91
C ASP A 42 9.76 0.81 -21.94
N PHE A 43 10.33 1.11 -20.77
CA PHE A 43 10.70 0.10 -19.80
C PHE A 43 9.53 -0.82 -19.40
N THR A 44 9.85 -2.07 -19.11
CA THR A 44 8.90 -3.08 -18.63
C THR A 44 8.79 -3.04 -17.11
N ILE A 45 7.59 -3.23 -16.58
CA ILE A 45 7.36 -3.38 -15.14
C ILE A 45 7.20 -4.86 -14.84
N LEU A 46 8.12 -5.42 -14.05
CA LEU A 46 8.09 -6.83 -13.68
C LEU A 46 7.07 -7.10 -12.58
N ASP A 47 6.34 -8.19 -12.71
CA ASP A 47 5.51 -8.72 -11.64
C ASP A 47 6.34 -9.45 -10.57
N VAL A 48 5.67 -9.92 -9.50
CA VAL A 48 6.36 -10.59 -8.37
C VAL A 48 7.02 -11.89 -8.79
N ASP A 49 6.43 -12.65 -9.70
CA ASP A 49 6.97 -13.95 -10.11
C ASP A 49 8.20 -13.76 -11.01
N ASP A 50 8.20 -12.77 -11.88
CA ASP A 50 9.37 -12.39 -12.68
C ASP A 50 10.51 -11.88 -11.79
N GLN A 51 10.21 -11.06 -10.77
CA GLN A 51 11.20 -10.63 -9.78
C GLN A 51 11.84 -11.82 -9.06
N ILE A 52 11.04 -12.76 -8.56
CA ILE A 52 11.55 -13.95 -7.86
C ILE A 52 12.38 -14.81 -8.79
N ARG A 53 11.98 -14.96 -10.05
CA ARG A 53 12.74 -15.70 -11.07
C ARG A 53 14.10 -15.07 -11.31
N LEU A 54 14.14 -13.74 -11.45
CA LEU A 54 15.37 -12.99 -11.63
C LEU A 54 16.31 -13.12 -10.41
N ILE A 55 15.75 -12.97 -9.19
CA ILE A 55 16.52 -13.14 -7.95
C ILE A 55 17.12 -14.56 -7.87
N LYS A 56 16.36 -15.62 -8.21
CA LYS A 56 16.88 -17.00 -8.24
C LYS A 56 18.10 -17.14 -9.16
N GLN A 57 18.03 -16.58 -10.37
CA GLN A 57 19.16 -16.60 -11.31
C GLN A 57 20.40 -15.91 -10.73
N LEU A 58 20.21 -14.76 -10.07
CA LEU A 58 21.32 -14.05 -9.44
C LEU A 58 21.89 -14.81 -8.24
N MET A 59 21.05 -15.45 -7.43
CA MET A 59 21.51 -16.30 -6.34
C MET A 59 22.37 -17.47 -6.81
N GLU A 60 22.05 -18.07 -7.96
CA GLU A 60 22.89 -19.12 -8.57
C GLU A 60 24.27 -18.57 -8.98
N VAL A 61 24.32 -17.38 -9.57
CA VAL A 61 25.58 -16.72 -9.96
C VAL A 61 26.44 -16.38 -8.74
N GLU A 62 25.81 -15.88 -7.67
CA GLU A 62 26.49 -15.45 -6.43
C GLU A 62 26.71 -16.61 -5.45
N ASN A 63 26.38 -17.85 -5.81
CA ASN A 63 26.48 -19.05 -4.98
C ASN A 63 25.75 -18.92 -3.64
N ILE A 64 24.58 -18.31 -3.63
CA ILE A 64 23.71 -18.18 -2.46
C ILE A 64 22.80 -19.41 -2.38
N ASP A 65 22.85 -20.14 -1.26
CA ASP A 65 22.05 -21.36 -1.05
C ASP A 65 20.56 -21.04 -0.95
N ALA A 66 19.78 -21.41 -1.97
CA ALA A 66 18.34 -21.20 -2.05
C ALA A 66 17.53 -22.00 -1.03
N LYS A 67 18.09 -23.08 -0.44
CA LYS A 67 17.43 -23.83 0.63
C LYS A 67 17.49 -23.08 1.96
N ARG A 68 18.63 -22.44 2.22
CA ARG A 68 18.83 -21.61 3.41
C ARG A 68 18.17 -20.23 3.25
N TRP A 69 18.22 -19.67 2.06
CA TRP A 69 17.75 -18.33 1.74
C TRP A 69 16.72 -18.36 0.60
N PRO A 70 15.44 -18.61 0.86
CA PRO A 70 14.43 -18.61 -0.19
C PRO A 70 14.40 -17.28 -0.96
N ALA A 71 14.37 -17.32 -2.29
CA ALA A 71 14.38 -16.11 -3.13
C ALA A 71 13.21 -15.15 -2.80
N ARG A 72 12.04 -15.68 -2.42
CA ARG A 72 10.90 -14.87 -1.98
C ARG A 72 11.20 -14.09 -0.70
N LEU A 73 11.97 -14.64 0.22
CA LEU A 73 12.43 -13.94 1.41
C LEU A 73 13.37 -12.79 1.05
N LEU A 74 14.39 -13.05 0.23
CA LEU A 74 15.37 -12.04 -0.18
C LEU A 74 14.72 -10.93 -1.03
N GLY A 75 13.79 -11.28 -1.93
CA GLY A 75 12.98 -10.32 -2.67
C GLY A 75 12.14 -9.43 -1.76
N GLY A 76 11.55 -10.02 -0.71
CA GLY A 76 10.82 -9.26 0.30
C GLY A 76 11.70 -8.29 1.10
N VAL A 77 12.99 -8.62 1.32
CA VAL A 77 13.94 -7.70 1.95
C VAL A 77 14.24 -6.53 1.01
N ILE A 78 14.54 -6.79 -0.26
CA ILE A 78 14.76 -5.75 -1.27
C ILE A 78 13.55 -4.83 -1.36
N GLN A 79 12.33 -5.38 -1.42
CA GLN A 79 11.12 -4.59 -1.47
C GLN A 79 10.98 -3.67 -0.25
N ARG A 80 11.20 -4.17 0.97
CA ARG A 80 11.16 -3.34 2.19
C ARG A 80 12.19 -2.20 2.16
N TRP A 81 13.39 -2.43 1.61
CA TRP A 81 14.37 -1.36 1.44
C TRP A 81 13.89 -0.30 0.44
N LYS A 82 13.31 -0.73 -0.68
CA LYS A 82 12.71 0.19 -1.67
C LYS A 82 11.56 0.99 -1.09
N ASP A 83 10.69 0.36 -0.29
CA ASP A 83 9.58 1.01 0.41
C ASP A 83 10.05 2.08 1.42
N ARG A 84 11.31 1.97 1.86
CA ARG A 84 11.98 2.97 2.70
C ARG A 84 12.82 3.98 1.91
N GLY A 85 12.80 3.92 0.59
CA GLY A 85 13.58 4.80 -0.29
C GLY A 85 15.10 4.53 -0.26
N LEU A 86 15.50 3.29 0.07
CA LEU A 86 16.89 2.90 0.21
C LEU A 86 17.40 2.23 -1.09
N THR A 87 18.38 2.88 -1.72
CA THR A 87 19.15 2.28 -2.82
C THR A 87 20.25 1.36 -2.26
N PRO A 88 20.85 0.46 -3.06
CA PRO A 88 21.93 -0.43 -2.57
C PRO A 88 23.07 0.30 -1.86
N GLU A 89 23.42 1.51 -2.32
CA GLU A 89 24.51 2.31 -1.76
C GLU A 89 24.16 2.86 -0.36
N LYS A 90 22.88 3.01 -0.05
CA LYS A 90 22.37 3.48 1.25
C LYS A 90 22.24 2.37 2.29
N ILE A 91 22.43 1.11 1.89
CA ILE A 91 22.34 -0.04 2.81
C ILE A 91 23.67 -0.19 3.56
N GLY A 92 23.63 0.05 4.86
CA GLY A 92 24.77 -0.17 5.75
C GLY A 92 24.93 -1.64 6.14
N ALA A 93 26.12 -2.02 6.62
CA ALA A 93 26.41 -3.38 7.05
C ALA A 93 25.46 -3.89 8.15
N ALA A 94 25.07 -3.03 9.09
CA ALA A 94 24.12 -3.38 10.15
C ALA A 94 22.71 -3.67 9.61
N GLU A 95 22.29 -2.97 8.55
CA GLU A 95 20.99 -3.16 7.89
C GLU A 95 20.96 -4.45 7.06
N ALA A 96 22.08 -4.77 6.37
CA ALA A 96 22.21 -5.98 5.56
C ALA A 96 22.27 -7.24 6.43
N GLY A 97 22.91 -7.14 7.63
CA GLY A 97 23.07 -8.25 8.55
C GLY A 97 23.72 -9.48 7.91
N ASP A 98 23.37 -10.67 8.42
CA ASP A 98 23.88 -11.96 7.91
C ASP A 98 23.05 -12.56 6.77
N LEU A 99 22.05 -11.83 6.26
CA LEU A 99 21.19 -12.31 5.17
C LEU A 99 22.02 -12.61 3.93
N ALA A 100 21.64 -13.67 3.22
CA ALA A 100 22.37 -14.18 2.05
C ALA A 100 23.88 -14.41 2.36
N ASN A 101 24.21 -14.90 3.57
CA ASN A 101 25.57 -15.06 4.07
C ASN A 101 26.39 -13.74 4.09
N GLY A 102 25.73 -12.61 4.40
CA GLY A 102 26.33 -11.28 4.38
C GLY A 102 26.42 -10.62 3.00
N GLN A 103 25.87 -11.24 1.95
CA GLN A 103 25.93 -10.77 0.57
C GLN A 103 24.65 -10.06 0.11
N MET A 104 23.76 -9.70 1.03
CA MET A 104 22.43 -9.18 0.68
C MET A 104 22.49 -7.84 -0.07
N ARG A 105 23.43 -6.97 0.27
CA ARG A 105 23.64 -5.70 -0.42
C ARG A 105 24.17 -5.92 -1.84
N GLU A 106 25.13 -6.85 -2.00
CA GLU A 106 25.70 -7.25 -3.28
C GLU A 106 24.63 -7.84 -4.19
N LEU A 107 23.78 -8.72 -3.66
CA LEU A 107 22.61 -9.27 -4.38
C LEU A 107 21.65 -8.15 -4.84
N TYR A 108 21.35 -7.18 -3.97
CA TYR A 108 20.49 -6.05 -4.35
C TYR A 108 21.15 -5.21 -5.43
N THR A 109 22.47 -4.96 -5.35
CA THR A 109 23.22 -4.24 -6.39
C THR A 109 23.16 -4.97 -7.73
N ALA A 110 23.41 -6.29 -7.72
CA ALA A 110 23.33 -7.12 -8.92
C ALA A 110 21.91 -7.15 -9.51
N TYR A 111 20.89 -7.17 -8.64
CA TYR A 111 19.48 -7.13 -9.03
C TYR A 111 19.15 -5.82 -9.77
N GLN A 112 19.52 -4.66 -9.21
CA GLN A 112 19.31 -3.36 -9.85
C GLN A 112 20.07 -3.24 -11.19
N ALA A 113 21.34 -3.69 -11.24
CA ALA A 113 22.12 -3.71 -12.47
C ALA A 113 21.46 -4.58 -13.55
N ARG A 114 20.90 -5.71 -13.16
CA ARG A 114 20.22 -6.62 -14.10
C ARG A 114 18.92 -6.03 -14.62
N LEU A 115 18.10 -5.39 -13.75
CA LEU A 115 16.90 -4.69 -14.16
C LEU A 115 17.22 -3.59 -15.18
N LEU A 116 18.24 -2.80 -14.91
CA LEU A 116 18.68 -1.74 -15.83
C LEU A 116 19.11 -2.30 -17.18
N ALA A 117 19.90 -3.39 -17.18
CA ALA A 117 20.33 -4.04 -18.42
C ALA A 117 19.16 -4.59 -19.26
N LEU A 118 18.09 -5.02 -18.61
CA LEU A 118 16.86 -5.50 -19.25
C LEU A 118 15.90 -4.37 -19.65
N ASN A 119 16.22 -3.13 -19.36
CA ASN A 119 15.30 -2.00 -19.43
C ASN A 119 13.99 -2.30 -18.68
N ALA A 120 14.11 -2.78 -17.46
CA ALA A 120 12.99 -3.16 -16.62
C ALA A 120 13.08 -2.51 -15.25
N VAL A 121 11.94 -2.44 -14.57
CA VAL A 121 11.79 -1.97 -13.19
C VAL A 121 10.83 -2.91 -12.46
N ASP A 122 10.89 -2.99 -11.15
CA ASP A 122 9.82 -3.54 -10.34
C ASP A 122 8.92 -2.43 -9.77
N PHE A 123 7.89 -2.80 -9.02
CA PHE A 123 6.96 -1.83 -8.46
C PHE A 123 7.65 -0.87 -7.49
N GLY A 124 8.59 -1.34 -6.66
CA GLY A 124 9.34 -0.49 -5.73
C GLY A 124 10.23 0.52 -6.45
N ASP A 125 10.78 0.14 -7.60
CA ASP A 125 11.64 1.02 -8.41
C ASP A 125 10.88 2.23 -8.96
N LEU A 126 9.58 2.11 -9.22
CA LEU A 126 8.80 3.25 -9.74
C LEU A 126 8.89 4.46 -8.82
N LEU A 127 8.78 4.24 -7.51
CA LEU A 127 8.93 5.30 -6.51
C LEU A 127 10.40 5.62 -6.24
N LEU A 128 11.25 4.60 -6.12
CA LEU A 128 12.66 4.77 -5.80
C LEU A 128 13.39 5.60 -6.86
N HIS A 129 13.20 5.29 -8.15
CA HIS A 129 13.77 6.06 -9.25
C HIS A 129 13.21 7.48 -9.31
N MET A 130 11.90 7.67 -9.08
CA MET A 130 11.34 9.02 -9.03
C MET A 130 11.88 9.83 -7.86
N LEU A 131 12.09 9.23 -6.68
CA LEU A 131 12.79 9.90 -5.58
C LEU A 131 14.19 10.33 -6.00
N THR A 132 14.94 9.44 -6.67
CA THR A 132 16.29 9.74 -7.16
C THR A 132 16.26 10.90 -8.16
N VAL A 133 15.35 10.88 -9.13
CA VAL A 133 15.20 11.97 -10.12
C VAL A 133 14.89 13.29 -9.42
N LEU A 134 13.87 13.34 -8.57
CA LEU A 134 13.45 14.59 -7.92
C LEU A 134 14.49 15.14 -6.93
N GLN A 135 15.31 14.28 -6.34
CA GLN A 135 16.41 14.69 -5.43
C GLN A 135 17.65 15.18 -6.20
N SER A 136 17.95 14.58 -7.37
CA SER A 136 19.17 14.85 -8.12
C SER A 136 19.00 15.89 -9.21
N HIS A 137 17.75 16.18 -9.62
CA HIS A 137 17.42 17.11 -10.72
C HIS A 137 16.44 18.20 -10.25
N PRO A 138 16.96 19.30 -9.67
CA PRO A 138 16.12 20.40 -9.17
C PRO A 138 15.26 21.07 -10.23
N ASP A 139 15.69 21.07 -11.49
CA ASP A 139 14.96 21.56 -12.64
C ASP A 139 13.69 20.74 -12.90
N VAL A 140 13.79 19.42 -12.85
CA VAL A 140 12.63 18.50 -12.95
C VAL A 140 11.67 18.72 -11.78
N LEU A 141 12.20 18.85 -10.55
CA LEU A 141 11.38 19.14 -9.38
C LEU A 141 10.62 20.46 -9.54
N ALA A 142 11.30 21.52 -10.03
CA ALA A 142 10.67 22.82 -10.28
C ALA A 142 9.56 22.75 -11.34
N GLU A 143 9.73 21.95 -12.40
CA GLU A 143 8.67 21.70 -13.39
C GLU A 143 7.42 21.13 -12.71
N TYR A 144 7.57 20.13 -11.83
CA TYR A 144 6.43 19.54 -11.12
C TYR A 144 5.82 20.50 -10.11
N HIS A 145 6.59 21.33 -9.41
CA HIS A 145 6.05 22.36 -8.53
C HIS A 145 5.20 23.38 -9.29
N ALA A 146 5.63 23.80 -10.48
CA ALA A 146 4.86 24.72 -11.32
C ALA A 146 3.55 24.10 -11.84
N ARG A 147 3.53 22.77 -12.01
CA ARG A 147 2.40 22.05 -12.61
C ARG A 147 1.41 21.52 -11.59
N ILE A 148 1.90 21.01 -10.46
CA ILE A 148 1.08 20.36 -9.41
C ILE A 148 0.91 21.38 -8.28
N THR A 149 -0.17 22.13 -8.34
CA THR A 149 -0.48 23.18 -7.36
C THR A 149 -1.23 22.65 -6.15
N HIS A 150 -1.92 21.52 -6.26
CA HIS A 150 -2.69 20.90 -5.19
C HIS A 150 -2.49 19.39 -5.21
N ILE A 151 -2.28 18.79 -4.04
CA ILE A 151 -2.13 17.36 -3.87
C ILE A 151 -3.19 16.91 -2.86
N MET A 152 -3.94 15.87 -3.24
CA MET A 152 -4.91 15.22 -2.36
C MET A 152 -4.52 13.74 -2.22
N VAL A 153 -4.43 13.27 -0.99
CA VAL A 153 -4.05 11.88 -0.66
C VAL A 153 -5.14 11.26 0.18
N ASP A 154 -5.61 10.11 -0.26
CA ASP A 154 -6.53 9.28 0.51
C ASP A 154 -5.78 8.12 1.16
N GLU A 155 -6.34 7.53 2.22
CA GLU A 155 -5.74 6.42 2.98
C GLU A 155 -4.28 6.71 3.41
N TYR A 156 -4.03 7.92 3.92
CA TYR A 156 -2.67 8.37 4.21
C TYR A 156 -1.94 7.50 5.25
N GLN A 157 -2.67 6.81 6.15
CA GLN A 157 -2.11 5.87 7.13
C GLN A 157 -1.45 4.65 6.48
N ASP A 158 -1.80 4.33 5.23
CA ASP A 158 -1.26 3.18 4.50
C ASP A 158 -0.05 3.53 3.63
N THR A 159 0.45 4.76 3.74
CA THR A 159 1.64 5.19 3.00
C THR A 159 2.92 4.60 3.60
N ASN A 160 3.83 4.15 2.72
CA ASN A 160 5.18 3.78 3.10
C ASN A 160 6.13 5.01 3.10
N VAL A 161 7.35 4.82 3.58
CA VAL A 161 8.34 5.91 3.69
C VAL A 161 8.69 6.51 2.32
N ALA A 162 8.81 5.69 1.27
CA ALA A 162 9.12 6.18 -0.08
C ALA A 162 7.99 7.08 -0.62
N GLN A 163 6.72 6.70 -0.40
CA GLN A 163 5.55 7.51 -0.76
C GLN A 163 5.50 8.82 0.03
N TYR A 164 5.78 8.76 1.32
CA TYR A 164 5.87 9.93 2.18
C TYR A 164 6.97 10.91 1.70
N LEU A 165 8.18 10.40 1.43
CA LEU A 165 9.28 11.23 0.92
C LEU A 165 8.96 11.86 -0.44
N TRP A 166 8.32 11.10 -1.32
CA TRP A 166 7.88 11.58 -2.62
C TRP A 166 6.85 12.71 -2.49
N LEU A 167 5.87 12.57 -1.61
CA LEU A 167 4.92 13.64 -1.30
C LEU A 167 5.60 14.88 -0.73
N ARG A 168 6.54 14.71 0.20
CA ARG A 168 7.31 15.81 0.78
C ARG A 168 8.07 16.61 -0.28
N LEU A 169 8.67 15.93 -1.26
CA LEU A 169 9.34 16.60 -2.38
C LEU A 169 8.34 17.37 -3.26
N LEU A 170 7.24 16.74 -3.65
CA LEU A 170 6.24 17.36 -4.54
C LEU A 170 5.45 18.49 -3.90
N THR A 171 5.24 18.46 -2.60
CA THR A 171 4.49 19.50 -1.88
C THR A 171 5.27 20.84 -1.87
N GLY A 172 6.59 20.80 -1.86
CA GLY A 172 7.44 21.98 -1.87
C GLY A 172 7.15 22.96 -0.75
N THR A 173 7.30 24.26 -1.02
CA THR A 173 7.09 25.36 -0.07
C THR A 173 5.63 25.81 0.03
N GLU A 174 4.86 25.67 -1.05
CA GLU A 174 3.45 26.11 -1.12
C GLU A 174 2.51 25.29 -0.24
N ARG A 175 2.87 24.05 0.04
CA ARG A 175 2.21 23.15 1.00
C ARG A 175 0.70 22.95 0.79
N ASN A 176 0.22 23.01 -0.46
CA ASN A 176 -1.16 22.72 -0.81
C ASN A 176 -1.40 21.20 -0.82
N LEU A 177 -1.31 20.59 0.35
CA LEU A 177 -1.50 19.17 0.59
C LEU A 177 -2.72 18.94 1.46
N CYS A 178 -3.64 18.10 0.99
CA CYS A 178 -4.77 17.61 1.78
C CYS A 178 -4.64 16.08 1.90
N CYS A 179 -4.45 15.59 3.12
CA CYS A 179 -4.40 14.17 3.42
C CYS A 179 -5.65 13.75 4.18
N VAL A 180 -6.27 12.67 3.74
CA VAL A 180 -7.36 11.99 4.45
C VAL A 180 -6.83 10.64 4.89
N GLY A 181 -7.11 10.26 6.12
CA GLY A 181 -6.66 8.99 6.66
C GLY A 181 -7.23 8.73 8.06
N ASP A 182 -7.05 7.51 8.50
CA ASP A 182 -7.52 7.01 9.77
C ASP A 182 -6.48 6.07 10.38
N ASP A 183 -5.76 6.54 11.39
CA ASP A 183 -4.72 5.75 12.08
C ASP A 183 -5.27 4.45 12.68
N ASP A 184 -6.55 4.43 13.08
CA ASP A 184 -7.22 3.22 13.57
C ASP A 184 -7.47 2.16 12.49
N GLN A 185 -7.37 2.52 11.22
CA GLN A 185 -7.51 1.62 10.07
C GLN A 185 -6.17 1.20 9.44
N SER A 186 -5.04 1.50 10.07
CA SER A 186 -3.71 1.11 9.58
C SER A 186 -3.48 -0.40 9.75
N ILE A 187 -3.84 -1.18 8.73
CA ILE A 187 -3.72 -2.64 8.72
C ILE A 187 -2.69 -3.18 7.72
N TYR A 188 -1.97 -2.31 7.01
CA TYR A 188 -1.01 -2.67 5.97
C TYR A 188 0.47 -2.52 6.38
N GLY A 189 0.78 -2.50 7.70
CA GLY A 189 2.16 -2.49 8.18
C GLY A 189 3.00 -3.66 7.64
N TRP A 190 2.41 -4.82 7.44
CA TRP A 190 3.06 -5.98 6.82
C TRP A 190 3.41 -5.78 5.32
N ARG A 191 2.81 -4.79 4.66
CA ARG A 191 3.13 -4.32 3.29
C ARG A 191 4.06 -3.12 3.28
N GLY A 192 4.65 -2.74 4.41
CA GLY A 192 5.56 -1.61 4.50
C GLY A 192 4.88 -0.27 4.77
N ALA A 193 3.58 -0.23 5.05
CA ALA A 193 2.92 0.98 5.51
C ALA A 193 3.50 1.43 6.86
N GLU A 194 3.69 2.74 7.01
CA GLU A 194 4.28 3.35 8.18
C GLU A 194 3.26 4.30 8.84
N VAL A 195 2.55 3.81 9.85
CA VAL A 195 1.55 4.61 10.57
C VAL A 195 2.16 5.88 11.19
N GLY A 196 3.46 5.87 11.47
CA GLY A 196 4.19 7.04 11.92
C GLY A 196 4.05 8.26 11.00
N ASN A 197 3.77 8.05 9.71
CA ASN A 197 3.58 9.14 8.76
C ASN A 197 2.35 9.99 9.10
N ILE A 198 1.20 9.36 9.45
CA ILE A 198 0.00 10.11 9.83
C ILE A 198 0.13 10.68 11.25
N LEU A 199 0.77 9.94 12.18
CA LEU A 199 0.97 10.40 13.55
C LEU A 199 1.89 11.63 13.64
N LYS A 200 2.82 11.80 12.70
CA LYS A 200 3.76 12.92 12.63
C LYS A 200 3.30 14.05 11.72
N PHE A 201 2.11 13.95 11.12
CA PHE A 201 1.65 14.90 10.10
C PHE A 201 1.71 16.35 10.55
N GLU A 202 1.22 16.68 11.76
CA GLU A 202 1.24 18.04 12.30
C GLU A 202 2.66 18.57 12.54
N SER A 203 3.58 17.69 12.96
CA SER A 203 5.00 18.01 13.12
C SER A 203 5.68 18.25 11.77
N ASP A 204 5.34 17.45 10.76
CA ASP A 204 5.92 17.51 9.43
C ASP A 204 5.37 18.68 8.59
N PHE A 205 4.14 19.11 8.86
CA PHE A 205 3.45 20.21 8.20
C PHE A 205 2.92 21.23 9.24
N PRO A 206 3.81 22.01 9.87
CA PRO A 206 3.41 22.98 10.89
C PRO A 206 2.38 23.97 10.38
N GLY A 207 1.30 24.14 11.13
CA GLY A 207 0.18 25.03 10.76
C GLY A 207 -0.87 24.34 9.87
N ALA A 208 -0.78 23.05 9.62
CA ALA A 208 -1.84 22.31 8.95
C ALA A 208 -3.13 22.34 9.79
N ALA A 209 -4.28 22.55 9.12
CA ALA A 209 -5.58 22.43 9.75
C ALA A 209 -5.92 20.94 9.91
N ILE A 210 -6.16 20.52 11.15
CA ILE A 210 -6.57 19.15 11.46
C ILE A 210 -8.07 19.13 11.71
N VAL A 211 -8.80 18.44 10.84
CA VAL A 211 -10.26 18.27 10.96
C VAL A 211 -10.55 16.81 11.29
N ARG A 212 -11.26 16.56 12.40
CA ARG A 212 -11.69 15.22 12.79
C ARG A 212 -13.13 14.99 12.38
N LEU A 213 -13.36 13.92 11.63
CA LEU A 213 -14.68 13.45 11.23
C LEU A 213 -15.07 12.34 12.21
N GLU A 214 -15.94 12.65 13.17
CA GLU A 214 -16.27 11.73 14.26
C GLU A 214 -17.66 11.09 14.09
N GLU A 215 -18.51 11.62 13.23
CA GLU A 215 -19.79 10.99 12.92
C GLU A 215 -19.63 9.83 11.95
N ASN A 216 -20.01 8.63 12.40
CA ASN A 216 -20.07 7.42 11.57
C ASN A 216 -21.52 7.20 11.10
N TYR A 217 -21.71 7.29 9.80
CA TYR A 217 -23.01 7.06 9.13
C TYR A 217 -23.11 5.68 8.43
N ARG A 218 -22.07 4.86 8.51
CA ARG A 218 -21.99 3.55 7.87
C ARG A 218 -22.56 2.46 8.74
N SER A 219 -22.25 2.48 10.05
CA SER A 219 -22.47 1.36 10.95
C SER A 219 -23.52 1.71 12.01
N THR A 220 -24.26 0.69 12.45
CA THR A 220 -25.19 0.79 13.60
C THR A 220 -24.42 0.89 14.92
N GLY A 221 -25.12 1.30 15.97
CA GLY A 221 -24.53 1.58 17.29
C GLY A 221 -23.79 0.40 17.90
N HIS A 222 -24.32 -0.82 17.80
CA HIS A 222 -23.66 -2.02 18.35
C HIS A 222 -22.36 -2.37 17.62
N ILE A 223 -22.31 -2.21 16.30
CA ILE A 223 -21.08 -2.44 15.52
C ILE A 223 -20.03 -1.40 15.93
N LEU A 224 -20.42 -0.13 15.98
CA LEU A 224 -19.50 0.94 16.33
C LEU A 224 -18.95 0.83 17.76
N ALA A 225 -19.79 0.44 18.71
CA ALA A 225 -19.39 0.22 20.10
C ALA A 225 -18.35 -0.93 20.21
N ALA A 226 -18.57 -2.04 19.49
CA ALA A 226 -17.63 -3.15 19.49
C ALA A 226 -16.29 -2.77 18.86
N ALA A 227 -16.31 -2.07 17.71
CA ALA A 227 -15.10 -1.58 17.05
C ALA A 227 -14.33 -0.60 17.96
N SER A 228 -15.02 0.35 18.59
CA SER A 228 -14.42 1.29 19.54
C SER A 228 -13.83 0.60 20.75
N GLY A 229 -14.48 -0.45 21.27
CA GLY A 229 -13.97 -1.26 22.38
C GLY A 229 -12.67 -2.00 22.03
N ILE A 230 -12.55 -2.54 20.81
CA ILE A 230 -11.33 -3.20 20.35
C ILE A 230 -10.20 -2.19 20.18
N ILE A 231 -10.45 -1.10 19.44
CA ILE A 231 -9.40 -0.14 19.11
C ILE A 231 -8.90 0.67 20.31
N ALA A 232 -9.69 0.75 21.38
CA ALA A 232 -9.28 1.43 22.61
C ALA A 232 -8.05 0.80 23.28
N HIS A 233 -7.69 -0.45 22.93
CA HIS A 233 -6.50 -1.13 23.44
C HIS A 233 -5.21 -0.72 22.71
N ASN A 234 -5.30 0.02 21.61
CA ASN A 234 -4.12 0.54 20.92
C ASN A 234 -3.62 1.80 21.66
N GLU A 235 -2.35 1.78 22.08
CA GLU A 235 -1.76 2.87 22.85
C GLU A 235 -1.31 4.06 21.97
N SER A 236 -0.90 3.81 20.73
CA SER A 236 -0.36 4.82 19.81
C SER A 236 -1.41 5.32 18.84
N ARG A 237 -2.31 6.21 19.30
CA ARG A 237 -3.43 6.74 18.51
C ARG A 237 -3.46 8.27 18.57
N LEU A 238 -3.93 8.90 17.49
CA LEU A 238 -4.30 10.33 17.52
C LEU A 238 -5.54 10.58 18.40
N GLY A 239 -6.32 9.54 18.65
CA GLY A 239 -7.52 9.54 19.47
C GLY A 239 -8.68 10.29 18.81
N LYS A 240 -9.81 9.59 18.67
CA LYS A 240 -11.09 10.14 18.27
C LYS A 240 -12.19 9.35 18.96
N THR A 241 -13.36 9.96 19.11
CA THR A 241 -14.54 9.29 19.64
C THR A 241 -15.59 9.24 18.56
N LEU A 242 -15.72 8.07 17.91
CA LEU A 242 -16.74 7.89 16.89
C LEU A 242 -18.12 7.75 17.55
N TYR A 243 -19.10 8.45 16.99
CA TYR A 243 -20.50 8.32 17.33
C TYR A 243 -21.33 8.10 16.07
N THR A 244 -22.53 7.57 16.22
CA THR A 244 -23.50 7.42 15.13
C THR A 244 -24.87 7.89 15.55
N SER A 245 -25.57 8.52 14.62
CA SER A 245 -27.01 8.88 14.76
C SER A 245 -27.92 7.75 14.27
N ALA A 246 -27.35 6.65 13.75
CA ALA A 246 -28.11 5.46 13.34
C ALA A 246 -28.63 4.70 14.56
N ASP A 247 -29.67 3.86 14.34
CA ASP A 247 -30.20 2.95 15.34
C ASP A 247 -29.14 2.04 15.94
N ALA A 248 -29.44 1.46 17.11
CA ALA A 248 -28.54 0.51 17.76
C ALA A 248 -28.20 -0.70 16.88
N GLY A 249 -29.14 -1.12 16.05
CA GLY A 249 -29.02 -2.27 15.16
C GLY A 249 -29.08 -3.61 15.91
N GLU A 250 -28.79 -4.68 15.20
CA GLU A 250 -28.69 -6.01 15.82
C GLU A 250 -27.37 -6.12 16.60
N LYS A 251 -27.40 -6.95 17.66
CA LYS A 251 -26.18 -7.29 18.40
C LYS A 251 -25.28 -8.19 17.57
N LEU A 252 -23.98 -8.04 17.75
CA LEU A 252 -23.00 -8.96 17.15
C LEU A 252 -23.19 -10.36 17.69
N ARG A 253 -23.05 -11.35 16.80
CA ARG A 253 -23.04 -12.76 17.15
C ARG A 253 -21.60 -13.26 17.06
N VAL A 254 -21.17 -14.01 18.06
CA VAL A 254 -19.84 -14.65 18.08
C VAL A 254 -20.06 -16.15 18.19
N ASN A 255 -19.70 -16.87 17.15
CA ASN A 255 -19.84 -18.31 17.08
C ASN A 255 -18.45 -18.97 17.08
N GLY A 256 -18.32 -20.10 17.76
CA GLY A 256 -17.11 -20.94 17.72
C GLY A 256 -17.43 -22.25 17.01
N TYR A 257 -16.46 -22.72 16.20
CA TYR A 257 -16.57 -23.96 15.45
C TYR A 257 -15.38 -24.86 15.74
N TRP A 258 -15.54 -26.19 15.55
CA TRP A 258 -14.49 -27.17 15.83
C TRP A 258 -13.39 -27.16 14.74
N ASP A 259 -13.79 -26.93 13.50
CA ASP A 259 -12.88 -26.84 12.36
C ASP A 259 -13.39 -25.89 11.29
N GLY A 260 -12.55 -25.61 10.28
CA GLY A 260 -12.90 -24.70 9.20
C GLY A 260 -14.01 -25.21 8.28
N ALA A 261 -14.23 -26.53 8.20
CA ALA A 261 -15.32 -27.08 7.40
C ALA A 261 -16.67 -26.88 8.09
N ASP A 262 -16.72 -26.98 9.41
CA ASP A 262 -17.90 -26.66 10.21
C ASP A 262 -18.23 -25.15 10.10
N GLU A 263 -17.21 -24.29 10.20
CA GLU A 263 -17.35 -22.85 10.04
C GLU A 263 -17.90 -22.50 8.66
N ALA A 264 -17.31 -23.04 7.58
CA ALA A 264 -17.75 -22.77 6.21
C ALA A 264 -19.20 -23.20 5.97
N ARG A 265 -19.60 -24.39 6.49
CA ARG A 265 -20.98 -24.87 6.39
C ARG A 265 -21.97 -23.96 7.13
N ALA A 266 -21.61 -23.49 8.31
CA ALA A 266 -22.47 -22.61 9.08
C ALA A 266 -22.63 -21.23 8.40
N VAL A 267 -21.53 -20.66 7.88
CA VAL A 267 -21.57 -19.40 7.11
C VAL A 267 -22.42 -19.54 5.85
N SER A 268 -22.27 -20.67 5.12
CA SER A 268 -23.11 -20.96 3.94
C SER A 268 -24.59 -21.04 4.30
N ALA A 269 -24.93 -21.74 5.36
CA ALA A 269 -26.32 -21.85 5.83
C ALA A 269 -26.91 -20.49 6.26
N ASP A 270 -26.13 -19.64 6.92
CA ASP A 270 -26.56 -18.29 7.27
C ASP A 270 -26.82 -17.43 6.04
N ILE A 271 -25.94 -17.51 5.01
CA ILE A 271 -26.13 -16.79 3.74
C ILE A 271 -27.39 -17.28 3.01
N GLU A 272 -27.60 -18.59 2.95
CA GLU A 272 -28.80 -19.19 2.33
C GLU A 272 -30.07 -18.74 3.04
N ALA A 273 -30.06 -18.67 4.37
CA ALA A 273 -31.20 -18.19 5.15
C ALA A 273 -31.51 -16.71 4.87
N MET A 274 -30.46 -15.84 4.87
CA MET A 274 -30.63 -14.42 4.54
C MET A 274 -31.17 -14.24 3.12
N HIS A 275 -30.69 -15.03 2.17
CA HIS A 275 -31.17 -14.97 0.78
C HIS A 275 -32.63 -15.45 0.65
N ALA A 276 -33.01 -16.50 1.37
CA ALA A 276 -34.39 -16.98 1.41
C ALA A 276 -35.35 -15.94 2.04
N ASP A 277 -34.85 -15.14 2.99
CA ASP A 277 -35.58 -14.02 3.58
C ASP A 277 -35.64 -12.77 2.68
N GLY A 278 -35.06 -12.87 1.47
CA GLY A 278 -35.16 -11.81 0.43
C GLY A 278 -33.98 -10.86 0.39
N GLN A 279 -32.87 -11.13 1.12
CA GLN A 279 -31.67 -10.31 1.02
C GLN A 279 -30.90 -10.65 -0.26
N ASP A 280 -30.49 -9.62 -1.00
CA ASP A 280 -29.68 -9.78 -2.20
C ASP A 280 -28.25 -10.22 -1.80
N LEU A 281 -27.72 -11.25 -2.46
CA LEU A 281 -26.34 -11.73 -2.24
C LEU A 281 -25.29 -10.63 -2.45
N SER A 282 -25.56 -9.67 -3.34
CA SER A 282 -24.67 -8.51 -3.55
C SER A 282 -24.54 -7.60 -2.33
N GLN A 283 -25.41 -7.75 -1.34
CA GLN A 283 -25.39 -7.00 -0.07
C GLN A 283 -24.71 -7.76 1.06
N ILE A 284 -24.21 -8.98 0.81
CA ILE A 284 -23.56 -9.83 1.79
C ILE A 284 -22.05 -9.88 1.47
N ALA A 285 -21.22 -9.69 2.49
CA ALA A 285 -19.77 -9.85 2.37
C ALA A 285 -19.23 -10.76 3.45
N VAL A 286 -18.34 -11.69 3.08
CA VAL A 286 -17.60 -12.55 4.01
C VAL A 286 -16.16 -12.06 4.07
N LEU A 287 -15.72 -11.62 5.25
CA LEU A 287 -14.35 -11.17 5.48
C LEU A 287 -13.54 -12.32 6.07
N VAL A 288 -12.44 -12.69 5.41
CA VAL A 288 -11.57 -13.79 5.85
C VAL A 288 -10.16 -13.29 6.12
N ARG A 289 -9.49 -13.95 7.08
CA ARG A 289 -8.08 -13.60 7.39
C ARG A 289 -7.12 -14.14 6.33
N ALA A 290 -7.45 -15.30 5.72
CA ALA A 290 -6.66 -15.91 4.64
C ALA A 290 -7.59 -16.67 3.68
N CYS A 291 -7.33 -16.57 2.37
CA CYS A 291 -8.14 -17.22 1.32
C CYS A 291 -8.23 -18.75 1.46
N LEU A 292 -7.21 -19.38 2.00
CA LEU A 292 -7.12 -20.83 2.14
C LEU A 292 -8.20 -21.47 3.06
N LEU A 293 -8.89 -20.66 3.87
CA LEU A 293 -9.91 -21.17 4.78
C LEU A 293 -11.23 -21.56 4.09
N TYR A 294 -11.46 -21.07 2.86
CA TYR A 294 -12.75 -21.22 2.17
C TYR A 294 -12.64 -21.74 0.74
N THR A 295 -11.45 -22.16 0.30
CA THR A 295 -11.31 -22.84 -0.99
C THR A 295 -11.72 -24.31 -0.84
N SER A 296 -12.96 -24.63 -1.21
CA SER A 296 -13.31 -26.02 -1.55
C SER A 296 -12.74 -26.35 -2.94
N ASP A 297 -12.47 -27.63 -3.22
CA ASP A 297 -11.90 -28.15 -4.48
C ASP A 297 -12.59 -27.70 -5.79
N ALA A 298 -13.69 -26.95 -5.71
CA ALA A 298 -14.43 -26.43 -6.83
C ALA A 298 -14.04 -25.00 -7.25
N ALA A 299 -13.09 -24.35 -6.54
CA ALA A 299 -12.76 -22.93 -6.73
C ALA A 299 -11.36 -22.66 -7.31
N ASP A 300 -10.77 -23.65 -8.01
CA ASP A 300 -9.45 -23.48 -8.64
C ASP A 300 -9.40 -22.44 -9.79
N GLU A 301 -10.49 -21.72 -10.08
CA GLU A 301 -10.57 -20.76 -11.19
C GLU A 301 -10.73 -19.30 -10.77
N LEU A 302 -10.76 -18.95 -9.50
CA LEU A 302 -10.80 -17.56 -9.06
C LEU A 302 -9.52 -17.16 -8.35
N SER A 303 -8.62 -16.52 -9.09
CA SER A 303 -7.44 -15.87 -8.55
C SER A 303 -7.82 -14.88 -7.44
N CYS A 304 -7.44 -15.18 -6.21
CA CYS A 304 -7.37 -14.21 -5.10
C CYS A 304 -6.21 -13.23 -5.31
#